data_c7b8b12b551057b4389dad32f0ec87e3
#
_entry.id   c7b8b12b551057b4389dad32f0ec87e3
#
_cell.length_a   1.000
_cell.length_b   1.000
_cell.length_c   1.000
_cell.angle_alpha   90.00
_cell.angle_beta   90.00
_cell.angle_gamma   90.00
#
_symmetry.space_group_name_H-M   'P 1'
#
loop_
_entity.id
_entity.type
_entity.pdbx_description
1 polymer ?
#
loop_
_entity_poly.entity_id
_entity_poly.type
_entity_poly.pdbx_seq_one_letter_code
_entity_poly.pdbx_strand_id
1 'polypeptide(L)'
;MAEPVTEPVADPKVDVVAAGAGPYPRWRTLGRLAPAVLAAWLVADVGLRFVSPSLLWVNPIGAALRAPPSGASFEPNYSAVTKNYVGDAVLEANQRQAEHRAPLRFSADALGFRRNPYVAPGEPYDVLQLGGASFGFGGALSDEETLPAAITRVSGLRVYNGGLWATDRLSPRLIDHLLDRLPARPRAALFLMVEHEQPQIPVERGQTRDAVVRAVPWLAPIAGAASSLVARADEAKRRWDRWIEYSPIEAASTKLSRRLSNDRVLPNEYARGSRTLTLPDGRPMYIRRYELGPIERERSPADVPKVAAYLTWWRDSLAARGIATHVLLVPSRYTVYGPLLEREPERLAGIGRVAAYIDSLDAALRAQGIGTINAHTIFRRRAAEELRTGALSFYREDNHWNPGGVDLVARAVADSLAACRDGGPTECGEPNVEEQ
;
A
#
# COMPACT_ATOMS: atom_id res chain seq x y z
N MET A 1 -9.54 -37.88 -66.39
CA MET A 1 -8.39 -37.87 -65.46
C MET A 1 -8.91 -38.38 -64.12
N ALA A 2 -8.47 -39.59 -63.75
CA ALA A 2 -8.92 -40.30 -62.55
C ALA A 2 -8.08 -39.89 -61.35
N GLU A 3 -8.68 -39.57 -60.25
CA GLU A 3 -8.02 -39.33 -58.97
C GLU A 3 -7.48 -40.66 -58.40
N PRO A 4 -6.30 -40.64 -57.76
CA PRO A 4 -5.78 -41.82 -57.09
C PRO A 4 -6.41 -42.03 -55.73
N VAL A 5 -6.92 -43.24 -55.52
CA VAL A 5 -7.42 -43.77 -54.24
C VAL A 5 -6.23 -43.95 -53.30
N THR A 6 -6.22 -43.27 -52.19
CA THR A 6 -5.23 -43.46 -51.08
C THR A 6 -5.72 -44.60 -50.18
N GLU A 7 -4.90 -45.65 -50.05
CA GLU A 7 -5.09 -46.73 -49.08
C GLU A 7 -4.98 -46.25 -47.65
N PRO A 8 -5.75 -46.80 -46.67
CA PRO A 8 -5.66 -46.44 -45.28
C PRO A 8 -4.36 -47.05 -44.65
N VAL A 9 -3.54 -46.21 -44.09
CA VAL A 9 -2.38 -46.59 -43.27
C VAL A 9 -2.87 -47.27 -42.00
N ALA A 10 -2.44 -48.50 -41.76
CA ALA A 10 -2.74 -49.26 -40.54
C ALA A 10 -2.09 -48.60 -39.31
N ASP A 11 -2.94 -48.33 -38.29
CA ASP A 11 -2.52 -47.85 -36.99
C ASP A 11 -1.56 -48.84 -36.30
N PRO A 12 -0.39 -48.41 -35.82
CA PRO A 12 0.45 -49.26 -35.01
C PRO A 12 -0.21 -49.51 -33.65
N LYS A 13 -0.50 -50.75 -33.32
CA LYS A 13 -0.91 -51.16 -31.99
C LYS A 13 0.14 -50.76 -30.97
N VAL A 14 -0.15 -49.73 -30.18
CA VAL A 14 0.65 -49.39 -29.00
C VAL A 14 0.33 -50.41 -27.92
N ASP A 15 1.26 -51.33 -27.67
CA ASP A 15 1.23 -52.19 -26.51
C ASP A 15 1.32 -51.34 -25.24
N VAL A 16 0.19 -51.12 -24.59
CA VAL A 16 0.14 -50.51 -23.26
C VAL A 16 0.73 -51.51 -22.28
N VAL A 17 2.01 -51.40 -22.03
CA VAL A 17 2.68 -52.09 -20.92
C VAL A 17 2.00 -51.55 -19.67
N ALA A 18 1.20 -52.39 -18.99
CA ALA A 18 0.64 -52.12 -17.70
C ALA A 18 1.78 -51.80 -16.73
N ALA A 19 2.04 -50.51 -16.50
CA ALA A 19 2.94 -50.05 -15.46
C ALA A 19 2.38 -50.55 -14.15
N GLY A 20 3.08 -51.46 -13.50
CA GLY A 20 2.73 -52.07 -12.24
C GLY A 20 2.39 -50.93 -11.25
N ALA A 21 1.22 -51.02 -10.65
CA ALA A 21 0.78 -50.14 -9.59
C ALA A 21 1.78 -50.24 -8.42
N GLY A 22 2.74 -49.28 -8.42
CA GLY A 22 3.62 -49.09 -7.28
C GLY A 22 2.78 -48.81 -6.03
N PRO A 23 3.26 -49.14 -4.85
CA PRO A 23 2.47 -49.00 -3.61
C PRO A 23 2.09 -47.53 -3.47
N TYR A 24 0.82 -47.20 -3.68
CA TYR A 24 0.27 -45.87 -3.38
C TYR A 24 0.67 -45.49 -1.96
N PRO A 25 1.24 -44.32 -1.72
CA PRO A 25 1.59 -43.90 -0.37
C PRO A 25 0.32 -43.97 0.47
N ARG A 26 0.41 -44.77 1.55
CA ARG A 26 -0.72 -45.02 2.44
C ARG A 26 -1.18 -43.71 3.03
N TRP A 27 -2.26 -43.09 2.52
CA TRP A 27 -2.87 -41.84 3.00
C TRP A 27 -3.05 -41.77 4.51
N ARG A 28 -3.21 -42.94 5.16
CA ARG A 28 -3.24 -43.06 6.62
C ARG A 28 -1.93 -42.67 7.30
N THR A 29 -0.79 -42.84 6.65
CA THR A 29 0.52 -42.41 7.18
C THR A 29 0.70 -40.89 7.06
N LEU A 30 0.28 -40.30 5.92
CA LEU A 30 0.29 -38.85 5.74
C LEU A 30 -0.63 -38.15 6.73
N GLY A 31 -1.83 -38.70 7.01
CA GLY A 31 -2.76 -38.12 7.99
C GLY A 31 -2.21 -38.15 9.45
N ARG A 32 -1.30 -39.06 9.78
CA ARG A 32 -0.62 -39.10 11.10
C ARG A 32 0.58 -38.17 11.18
N LEU A 33 1.24 -37.91 10.06
CA LEU A 33 2.39 -37.00 10.00
C LEU A 33 1.97 -35.54 9.99
N ALA A 34 0.81 -35.21 9.40
CA ALA A 34 0.35 -33.84 9.29
C ALA A 34 0.28 -33.04 10.61
N PRO A 35 -0.29 -33.62 11.72
CA PRO A 35 -0.28 -32.92 13.00
C PRO A 35 1.12 -32.71 13.58
N ALA A 36 2.02 -33.67 13.40
CA ALA A 36 3.40 -33.58 13.89
C ALA A 36 4.19 -32.52 13.11
N VAL A 37 4.02 -32.46 11.78
CA VAL A 37 4.63 -31.44 10.93
C VAL A 37 4.08 -30.05 11.30
N LEU A 38 2.76 -29.92 11.49
CA LEU A 38 2.15 -28.66 11.92
C LEU A 38 2.67 -28.24 13.30
N ALA A 39 2.76 -29.14 14.25
CA ALA A 39 3.29 -28.84 15.59
C ALA A 39 4.76 -28.41 15.53
N ALA A 40 5.58 -29.11 14.76
CA ALA A 40 6.98 -28.74 14.55
C ALA A 40 7.12 -27.36 13.87
N TRP A 41 6.27 -27.08 12.89
CA TRP A 41 6.23 -25.77 12.23
C TRP A 41 5.85 -24.66 13.21
N LEU A 42 4.80 -24.86 14.01
CA LEU A 42 4.35 -23.90 15.03
C LEU A 42 5.45 -23.63 16.07
N VAL A 43 6.11 -24.67 16.57
CA VAL A 43 7.22 -24.53 17.53
C VAL A 43 8.38 -23.76 16.90
N ALA A 44 8.74 -24.08 15.67
CA ALA A 44 9.80 -23.38 14.95
C ALA A 44 9.41 -21.91 14.69
N ASP A 45 8.18 -21.63 14.26
CA ASP A 45 7.72 -20.26 14.01
C ASP A 45 7.74 -19.41 15.29
N VAL A 46 7.23 -19.98 16.41
CA VAL A 46 7.28 -19.31 17.72
C VAL A 46 8.74 -19.08 18.15
N GLY A 47 9.60 -20.09 18.03
CA GLY A 47 11.01 -19.96 18.40
C GLY A 47 11.75 -18.88 17.58
N LEU A 48 11.50 -18.84 16.29
CA LEU A 48 12.11 -17.84 15.39
C LEU A 48 11.64 -16.40 15.66
N ARG A 49 10.50 -16.21 16.35
CA ARG A 49 10.03 -14.86 16.76
C ARG A 49 10.94 -14.20 17.78
N PHE A 50 11.74 -14.96 18.49
CA PHE A 50 12.75 -14.44 19.43
C PHE A 50 14.10 -14.13 18.75
N VAL A 51 14.25 -14.50 17.49
CA VAL A 51 15.45 -14.18 16.69
C VAL A 51 15.34 -12.76 16.14
N SER A 52 16.47 -12.05 16.10
CA SER A 52 16.50 -10.67 15.56
C SER A 52 15.92 -10.62 14.14
N PRO A 53 14.97 -9.71 13.87
CA PRO A 53 14.37 -9.53 12.55
C PRO A 53 15.41 -9.31 11.43
N SER A 54 16.53 -8.66 11.72
CA SER A 54 17.61 -8.43 10.75
C SER A 54 18.28 -9.71 10.25
N LEU A 55 18.18 -10.80 11.00
CA LEU A 55 18.70 -12.12 10.61
C LEU A 55 17.73 -12.89 9.71
N LEU A 56 16.43 -12.72 9.91
CA LEU A 56 15.38 -13.52 9.26
C LEU A 56 14.77 -12.81 8.05
N TRP A 57 14.51 -11.53 8.16
CA TRP A 57 13.78 -10.77 7.14
C TRP A 57 14.72 -10.16 6.10
N VAL A 58 14.26 -10.10 4.84
CA VAL A 58 14.94 -9.32 3.79
C VAL A 58 14.89 -7.84 4.17
N ASN A 59 13.69 -7.34 4.47
CA ASN A 59 13.46 -6.00 4.98
C ASN A 59 12.91 -6.11 6.42
N PRO A 60 13.68 -5.81 7.47
CA PRO A 60 13.27 -5.98 8.87
C PRO A 60 11.99 -5.26 9.27
N ILE A 61 11.58 -4.21 8.53
CA ILE A 61 10.31 -3.49 8.73
C ILE A 61 9.11 -4.45 8.67
N GLY A 62 9.16 -5.49 7.82
CA GLY A 62 8.13 -6.51 7.75
C GLY A 62 7.84 -7.18 9.09
N ALA A 63 8.82 -7.25 10.00
CA ALA A 63 8.61 -7.80 11.33
C ALA A 63 7.68 -6.95 12.20
N ALA A 64 7.63 -5.63 11.99
CA ALA A 64 6.75 -4.72 12.72
C ALA A 64 5.26 -4.95 12.41
N LEU A 65 4.95 -5.58 11.27
CA LEU A 65 3.58 -5.86 10.84
C LEU A 65 2.98 -7.11 11.50
N ARG A 66 3.78 -7.91 12.23
CA ARG A 66 3.38 -9.23 12.75
C ARG A 66 2.19 -9.19 13.70
N ALA A 67 2.16 -8.21 14.59
CA ALA A 67 1.17 -8.15 15.65
C ALA A 67 0.73 -6.73 16.01
N PRO A 68 0.32 -5.89 15.04
CA PRO A 68 -0.15 -4.56 15.38
C PRO A 68 -1.44 -4.66 16.21
N PRO A 69 -1.66 -3.74 17.17
CA PRO A 69 -2.94 -3.58 17.81
C PRO A 69 -4.06 -3.36 16.80
N SER A 70 -5.30 -3.63 17.19
CA SER A 70 -6.44 -3.35 16.32
C SER A 70 -6.41 -1.88 15.87
N GLY A 71 -6.32 -1.66 14.56
CA GLY A 71 -6.27 -0.31 13.95
C GLY A 71 -4.87 0.26 13.71
N ALA A 72 -3.81 -0.21 14.38
CA ALA A 72 -2.45 0.24 14.10
C ALA A 72 -1.86 -0.43 12.85
N SER A 73 -0.82 0.20 12.27
CA SER A 73 -0.05 -0.41 11.17
C SER A 73 1.04 -1.33 11.65
N PHE A 74 1.66 -1.00 12.79
CA PHE A 74 2.90 -1.63 13.25
C PHE A 74 2.83 -2.03 14.72
N GLU A 75 3.78 -2.86 15.14
CA GLU A 75 4.00 -3.14 16.55
C GLU A 75 4.39 -1.83 17.29
N PRO A 76 3.73 -1.49 18.41
CA PRO A 76 4.03 -0.28 19.17
C PRO A 76 5.50 -0.22 19.61
N ASN A 77 6.10 0.96 19.53
CA ASN A 77 7.49 1.22 19.90
C ASN A 77 8.52 0.35 19.14
N TYR A 78 8.14 -0.26 18.02
CA TYR A 78 9.07 -1.01 17.18
C TYR A 78 10.11 -0.09 16.58
N SER A 79 11.35 -0.55 16.51
CA SER A 79 12.44 0.16 15.84
C SER A 79 13.35 -0.81 15.10
N ALA A 80 13.75 -0.45 13.89
CA ALA A 80 14.67 -1.24 13.08
C ALA A 80 15.56 -0.34 12.21
N VAL A 81 16.76 -0.85 11.95
CA VAL A 81 17.66 -0.28 10.94
C VAL A 81 17.96 -1.34 9.89
N THR A 82 17.63 -1.04 8.64
CA THR A 82 17.91 -1.91 7.50
C THR A 82 19.11 -1.38 6.73
N LYS A 83 20.23 -2.06 6.81
CA LYS A 83 21.47 -1.64 6.10
C LYS A 83 21.35 -1.75 4.59
N ASN A 84 20.65 -2.77 4.11
CA ASN A 84 20.46 -3.06 2.68
C ASN A 84 18.98 -3.26 2.43
N TYR A 85 18.21 -2.17 2.34
CA TYR A 85 16.80 -2.25 1.99
C TYR A 85 16.63 -2.71 0.55
N VAL A 86 15.87 -3.77 0.33
CA VAL A 86 15.61 -4.31 -0.99
C VAL A 86 14.30 -3.72 -1.53
N GLY A 87 14.37 -3.14 -2.72
CA GLY A 87 13.23 -2.51 -3.35
C GLY A 87 12.13 -3.52 -3.73
N ASP A 88 10.89 -3.14 -3.49
CA ASP A 88 9.73 -4.00 -3.75
C ASP A 88 9.62 -4.43 -5.21
N ALA A 89 9.94 -3.53 -6.14
CA ALA A 89 9.86 -3.81 -7.56
C ALA A 89 10.92 -4.82 -8.01
N VAL A 90 12.11 -4.78 -7.40
CA VAL A 90 13.17 -5.75 -7.70
C VAL A 90 12.86 -7.12 -7.09
N LEU A 91 12.18 -7.14 -5.94
CA LEU A 91 11.71 -8.39 -5.32
C LEU A 91 10.68 -9.08 -6.23
N GLU A 92 9.68 -8.34 -6.68
CA GLU A 92 8.62 -8.87 -7.55
C GLU A 92 9.11 -9.23 -8.95
N ALA A 93 10.00 -8.42 -9.53
CA ALA A 93 10.60 -8.75 -10.83
C ALA A 93 11.62 -9.90 -10.76
N ASN A 94 11.89 -10.44 -9.57
CA ASN A 94 12.89 -11.47 -9.32
C ASN A 94 14.27 -11.10 -9.89
N GLN A 95 14.68 -9.85 -9.66
CA GLN A 95 15.94 -9.30 -10.15
C GLN A 95 16.91 -9.04 -9.00
N ARG A 96 18.18 -8.91 -9.35
CA ARG A 96 19.21 -8.46 -8.43
C ARG A 96 19.12 -6.95 -8.29
N GLN A 97 19.19 -6.46 -7.04
CA GLN A 97 19.22 -5.03 -6.78
C GLN A 97 20.57 -4.44 -7.18
N ALA A 98 20.54 -3.33 -7.93
CA ALA A 98 21.71 -2.58 -8.34
C ALA A 98 21.81 -1.22 -7.63
N GLU A 99 20.71 -0.68 -7.12
CA GLU A 99 20.72 0.57 -6.33
C GLU A 99 21.28 0.34 -4.94
N HIS A 100 22.34 1.06 -4.60
CA HIS A 100 22.81 1.14 -3.23
C HIS A 100 22.02 2.23 -2.50
N ARG A 101 21.38 1.85 -1.39
CA ARG A 101 20.63 2.77 -0.53
C ARG A 101 21.35 2.98 0.79
N ALA A 102 21.24 4.19 1.32
CA ALA A 102 21.62 4.46 2.69
C ALA A 102 20.84 3.55 3.66
N PRO A 103 21.38 3.27 4.86
CA PRO A 103 20.63 2.52 5.85
C PRO A 103 19.30 3.19 6.15
N LEU A 104 18.19 2.42 6.04
CA LEU A 104 16.86 2.90 6.31
C LEU A 104 16.55 2.75 7.81
N ARG A 105 16.16 3.84 8.45
CA ARG A 105 15.69 3.87 9.83
C ARG A 105 14.17 3.88 9.87
N PHE A 106 13.62 3.01 10.67
CA PHE A 106 12.20 2.88 10.86
C PHE A 106 11.88 2.83 12.36
N SER A 107 10.96 3.67 12.81
CA SER A 107 10.42 3.59 14.15
C SER A 107 8.91 3.80 14.18
N ALA A 108 8.22 3.04 15.03
CA ALA A 108 6.83 3.23 15.37
C ALA A 108 6.69 3.90 16.74
N ASP A 109 5.62 4.65 16.93
CA ASP A 109 5.27 5.26 18.21
C ASP A 109 4.54 4.29 19.14
N ALA A 110 4.09 4.77 20.30
CA ALA A 110 3.35 3.98 21.28
C ALA A 110 1.97 3.52 20.78
N LEU A 111 1.41 4.15 19.75
CA LEU A 111 0.15 3.76 19.13
C LEU A 111 0.34 2.79 17.97
N GLY A 112 1.58 2.48 17.58
CA GLY A 112 1.91 1.60 16.45
C GLY A 112 1.79 2.29 15.09
N PHE A 113 2.00 3.59 15.04
CA PHE A 113 2.10 4.36 13.80
C PHE A 113 3.51 4.86 13.59
N ARG A 114 3.87 5.15 12.34
CA ARG A 114 5.22 5.60 12.03
C ARG A 114 5.54 6.93 12.69
N ARG A 115 6.66 7.01 13.38
CA ARG A 115 7.07 8.22 14.10
C ARG A 115 7.49 9.32 13.13
N ASN A 116 7.09 10.56 13.45
CA ASN A 116 7.69 11.76 12.89
C ASN A 116 8.80 12.23 13.85
N PRO A 117 10.09 12.17 13.47
CA PRO A 117 11.20 12.46 14.38
C PRO A 117 11.35 13.95 14.71
N TYR A 118 10.65 14.84 13.98
CA TYR A 118 10.69 16.29 14.22
C TYR A 118 9.61 16.78 15.18
N VAL A 119 8.80 15.87 15.73
CA VAL A 119 7.78 16.19 16.73
C VAL A 119 8.12 15.44 18.03
N ALA A 120 8.33 16.18 19.12
CA ALA A 120 8.65 15.56 20.39
C ALA A 120 7.44 14.78 20.98
N PRO A 121 7.69 13.71 21.73
CA PRO A 121 6.63 12.98 22.40
C PRO A 121 5.79 13.90 23.30
N GLY A 122 4.46 13.87 23.16
CA GLY A 122 3.55 14.69 23.93
C GLY A 122 3.25 16.08 23.34
N GLU A 123 3.95 16.48 22.28
CA GLU A 123 3.57 17.71 21.56
C GLU A 123 2.29 17.50 20.74
N PRO A 124 1.43 18.55 20.63
CA PRO A 124 0.23 18.49 19.81
C PRO A 124 0.61 18.46 18.33
N TYR A 125 -0.24 17.83 17.52
CA TYR A 125 -0.12 17.78 16.06
C TYR A 125 -1.10 18.76 15.42
N ASP A 126 -0.66 19.45 14.38
CA ASP A 126 -1.47 20.40 13.62
C ASP A 126 -2.26 19.68 12.51
N VAL A 127 -1.66 18.62 11.95
CA VAL A 127 -2.19 17.87 10.81
C VAL A 127 -2.15 16.36 11.10
N LEU A 128 -3.22 15.66 10.73
CA LEU A 128 -3.32 14.20 10.74
C LEU A 128 -3.23 13.68 9.30
N GLN A 129 -2.11 13.04 8.92
CA GLN A 129 -2.02 12.35 7.65
C GLN A 129 -2.72 11.00 7.71
N LEU A 130 -3.50 10.67 6.66
CA LEU A 130 -4.31 9.45 6.56
C LEU A 130 -4.18 8.81 5.17
N GLY A 131 -4.43 7.51 5.06
CA GLY A 131 -4.48 6.79 3.79
C GLY A 131 -3.12 6.61 3.12
N GLY A 132 -3.14 6.38 1.81
CA GLY A 132 -1.96 6.28 0.94
C GLY A 132 -1.18 4.99 1.05
N ALA A 133 -1.70 3.96 1.71
CA ALA A 133 -1.03 2.67 1.88
C ALA A 133 0.47 2.86 2.22
N SER A 134 1.36 2.15 1.52
CA SER A 134 2.81 2.24 1.74
C SER A 134 3.41 3.62 1.45
N PHE A 135 2.82 4.42 0.57
CA PHE A 135 3.19 5.82 0.36
C PHE A 135 2.88 6.68 1.58
N GLY A 136 1.74 6.43 2.24
CA GLY A 136 1.30 7.16 3.41
C GLY A 136 2.20 6.93 4.62
N PHE A 137 2.49 5.69 4.98
CA PHE A 137 3.40 5.45 6.10
C PHE A 137 4.88 5.68 5.76
N GLY A 138 5.24 5.85 4.48
CA GLY A 138 6.60 6.10 4.02
C GLY A 138 7.41 4.83 3.80
N GLY A 139 6.89 3.89 3.00
CA GLY A 139 7.63 2.72 2.53
C GLY A 139 8.93 3.13 1.84
N ALA A 140 9.98 2.36 2.03
CA ALA A 140 11.31 2.59 1.45
C ALA A 140 12.03 3.89 1.89
N LEU A 141 11.53 4.59 2.90
CA LEU A 141 12.09 5.85 3.42
C LEU A 141 12.54 5.70 4.87
N SER A 142 13.55 6.44 5.29
CA SER A 142 13.88 6.63 6.70
C SER A 142 12.84 7.53 7.39
N ASP A 143 12.77 7.51 8.71
CA ASP A 143 11.77 8.29 9.48
C ASP A 143 11.83 9.79 9.12
N GLU A 144 13.03 10.34 8.99
CA GLU A 144 13.29 11.73 8.62
C GLU A 144 12.95 12.10 7.18
N GLU A 145 12.75 11.10 6.32
CA GLU A 145 12.46 11.25 4.89
C GLU A 145 10.96 11.05 4.55
N THR A 146 10.16 10.65 5.54
CA THR A 146 8.70 10.46 5.31
C THR A 146 8.01 11.77 4.99
N LEU A 147 6.87 11.72 4.30
CA LEU A 147 6.10 12.92 3.96
C LEU A 147 5.72 13.75 5.19
N PRO A 148 5.22 13.18 6.31
CA PRO A 148 5.00 13.95 7.54
C PRO A 148 6.25 14.65 8.05
N ALA A 149 7.39 13.98 8.05
CA ALA A 149 8.66 14.55 8.48
C ALA A 149 9.12 15.69 7.55
N ALA A 150 8.99 15.49 6.24
CA ALA A 150 9.35 16.50 5.26
C ALA A 150 8.46 17.75 5.35
N ILE A 151 7.13 17.58 5.51
CA ILE A 151 6.20 18.71 5.73
C ILE A 151 6.59 19.46 7.00
N THR A 152 6.84 18.75 8.10
CA THR A 152 7.25 19.39 9.37
C THR A 152 8.54 20.18 9.20
N ARG A 153 9.53 19.63 8.48
CA ARG A 153 10.82 20.30 8.23
C ARG A 153 10.69 21.58 7.39
N VAL A 154 9.81 21.59 6.36
CA VAL A 154 9.72 22.74 5.44
C VAL A 154 8.74 23.81 5.91
N SER A 155 7.71 23.46 6.70
CA SER A 155 6.65 24.40 7.11
C SER A 155 6.60 24.67 8.61
N GLY A 156 7.19 23.83 9.45
CA GLY A 156 7.02 23.84 10.89
C GLY A 156 5.69 23.26 11.39
N LEU A 157 4.77 22.84 10.48
CA LEU A 157 3.54 22.15 10.86
C LEU A 157 3.89 20.77 11.43
N ARG A 158 3.34 20.44 12.59
CA ARG A 158 3.55 19.13 13.22
C ARG A 158 2.56 18.14 12.67
N VAL A 159 3.06 17.20 11.84
CA VAL A 159 2.22 16.22 11.14
C VAL A 159 2.31 14.86 11.83
N TYR A 160 1.17 14.31 12.26
CA TYR A 160 1.06 12.93 12.72
C TYR A 160 0.95 11.98 11.54
N ASN A 161 1.74 10.92 11.54
CA ASN A 161 1.69 9.89 10.50
C ASN A 161 0.65 8.81 10.84
N GLY A 162 -0.60 9.01 10.44
CA GLY A 162 -1.66 8.01 10.52
C GLY A 162 -1.73 7.09 9.28
N GLY A 163 -0.66 7.03 8.49
CA GLY A 163 -0.56 6.14 7.33
C GLY A 163 -0.66 4.67 7.72
N LEU A 164 -1.47 3.92 6.97
CA LEU A 164 -1.73 2.50 7.19
C LEU A 164 -1.07 1.68 6.08
N TRP A 165 -0.67 0.45 6.40
CA TRP A 165 -0.19 -0.50 5.38
C TRP A 165 -1.22 -0.76 4.28
N ALA A 166 -2.51 -0.77 4.61
CA ALA A 166 -3.61 -0.95 3.69
C ALA A 166 -4.72 0.07 3.97
N THR A 167 -5.16 0.77 2.95
CA THR A 167 -6.16 1.86 3.06
C THR A 167 -7.54 1.34 3.46
N ASP A 168 -7.87 0.08 3.17
CA ASP A 168 -9.13 -0.56 3.57
C ASP A 168 -9.27 -0.72 5.10
N ARG A 169 -8.19 -0.53 5.86
CA ARG A 169 -8.21 -0.51 7.34
C ARG A 169 -8.65 0.83 7.91
N LEU A 170 -8.66 1.88 7.11
CA LEU A 170 -9.10 3.19 7.55
C LEU A 170 -10.61 3.15 7.87
N SER A 171 -10.97 3.53 9.08
CA SER A 171 -12.35 3.51 9.56
C SER A 171 -12.62 4.67 10.53
N PRO A 172 -13.86 5.14 10.68
CA PRO A 172 -14.20 6.15 11.67
C PRO A 172 -13.77 5.79 13.09
N ARG A 173 -13.88 4.51 13.47
CA ARG A 173 -13.42 4.02 14.78
C ARG A 173 -11.92 4.17 14.98
N LEU A 174 -11.13 3.96 13.92
CA LEU A 174 -9.69 4.20 14.00
C LEU A 174 -9.39 5.69 14.19
N ILE A 175 -10.11 6.56 13.48
CA ILE A 175 -9.96 8.01 13.64
C ILE A 175 -10.30 8.42 15.06
N ASP A 176 -11.45 7.98 15.59
CA ASP A 176 -11.85 8.28 16.98
C ASP A 176 -10.80 7.78 17.98
N HIS A 177 -10.30 6.53 17.77
CA HIS A 177 -9.24 5.97 18.60
C HIS A 177 -7.94 6.78 18.58
N LEU A 178 -7.55 7.34 17.42
CA LEU A 178 -6.40 8.23 17.31
C LEU A 178 -6.66 9.56 18.01
N LEU A 179 -7.80 10.20 17.73
CA LEU A 179 -8.15 11.51 18.29
C LEU A 179 -8.26 11.50 19.82
N ASP A 180 -8.71 10.36 20.40
CA ASP A 180 -8.79 10.18 21.86
C ASP A 180 -7.42 10.04 22.53
N ARG A 181 -6.38 9.75 21.77
CA ARG A 181 -5.03 9.49 22.30
C ARG A 181 -3.98 10.52 21.90
N LEU A 182 -4.27 11.34 20.90
CA LEU A 182 -3.40 12.45 20.56
C LEU A 182 -3.46 13.54 21.62
N PRO A 183 -2.36 14.24 21.91
CA PRO A 183 -2.30 15.29 22.96
C PRO A 183 -3.31 16.42 22.75
N ALA A 184 -3.64 16.71 21.48
CA ALA A 184 -4.68 17.64 21.09
C ALA A 184 -5.26 17.21 19.75
N ARG A 185 -6.48 17.69 19.45
CA ARG A 185 -7.15 17.43 18.17
C ARG A 185 -6.44 18.21 17.04
N PRO A 186 -6.00 17.54 15.95
CA PRO A 186 -5.46 18.21 14.78
C PRO A 186 -6.50 19.12 14.13
N ARG A 187 -6.06 20.22 13.52
CA ARG A 187 -6.94 21.16 12.81
C ARG A 187 -7.29 20.69 11.41
N ALA A 188 -6.36 19.98 10.78
CA ALA A 188 -6.51 19.46 9.42
C ALA A 188 -6.17 17.98 9.32
N ALA A 189 -6.74 17.33 8.30
CA ALA A 189 -6.33 16.02 7.82
C ALA A 189 -5.82 16.12 6.38
N LEU A 190 -4.68 15.46 6.11
CA LEU A 190 -4.15 15.25 4.77
C LEU A 190 -4.44 13.81 4.38
N PHE A 191 -5.41 13.62 3.50
CA PHE A 191 -5.80 12.31 3.00
C PHE A 191 -5.02 11.97 1.72
N LEU A 192 -4.17 10.94 1.77
CA LEU A 192 -3.46 10.46 0.60
C LEU A 192 -4.31 9.46 -0.18
N MET A 193 -4.45 9.70 -1.47
CA MET A 193 -5.14 8.82 -2.41
C MET A 193 -4.19 8.41 -3.52
N VAL A 194 -3.76 7.15 -3.52
CA VAL A 194 -2.87 6.63 -4.56
C VAL A 194 -3.69 6.15 -5.76
N GLU A 195 -3.24 6.41 -6.97
CA GLU A 195 -3.99 6.16 -8.20
C GLU A 195 -4.47 4.72 -8.39
N HIS A 196 -3.73 3.73 -7.86
CA HIS A 196 -4.09 2.32 -7.99
C HIS A 196 -5.09 1.84 -6.93
N GLU A 197 -5.38 2.65 -5.92
CA GLU A 197 -6.34 2.29 -4.87
C GLU A 197 -7.78 2.26 -5.42
N GLN A 198 -8.55 1.29 -4.93
CA GLN A 198 -9.98 1.18 -5.21
C GLN A 198 -10.76 1.41 -3.92
N PRO A 199 -10.99 2.68 -3.57
CA PRO A 199 -11.65 3.00 -2.32
C PRO A 199 -13.10 2.50 -2.33
N GLN A 200 -13.53 2.02 -1.17
CA GLN A 200 -14.93 1.68 -0.91
C GLN A 200 -15.38 2.46 0.31
N ILE A 201 -16.53 3.12 0.21
CA ILE A 201 -17.14 3.75 1.39
C ILE A 201 -17.32 2.66 2.43
N PRO A 202 -16.77 2.84 3.65
CA PRO A 202 -16.94 1.86 4.71
C PRO A 202 -18.43 1.66 4.97
N VAL A 203 -18.94 0.49 4.59
CA VAL A 203 -20.30 0.12 4.99
C VAL A 203 -20.23 -0.14 6.49
N GLU A 204 -20.76 0.79 7.29
CA GLU A 204 -20.93 0.49 8.70
C GLU A 204 -21.84 -0.74 8.79
N ARG A 205 -21.24 -1.89 9.13
CA ARG A 205 -21.99 -3.14 9.34
C ARG A 205 -23.15 -2.98 10.34
N GLY A 206 -23.18 -1.86 11.06
CA GLY A 206 -24.30 -1.42 11.89
C GLY A 206 -25.53 -0.92 11.13
N GLN A 207 -25.39 -0.30 9.96
CA GLN A 207 -26.55 0.33 9.29
C GLN A 207 -27.62 -0.68 8.89
N THR A 208 -27.24 -1.83 8.33
CA THR A 208 -28.17 -2.91 8.01
C THR A 208 -28.78 -3.51 9.30
N ARG A 209 -27.97 -3.70 10.34
CA ARG A 209 -28.42 -4.15 11.66
C ARG A 209 -29.38 -3.16 12.29
N ASP A 210 -29.05 -1.86 12.29
CA ASP A 210 -29.87 -0.82 12.89
C ASP A 210 -31.18 -0.64 12.14
N ALA A 211 -31.20 -0.88 10.82
CA ALA A 211 -32.42 -0.96 10.04
C ALA A 211 -33.30 -2.15 10.45
N VAL A 212 -32.69 -3.35 10.60
CA VAL A 212 -33.41 -4.57 11.06
C VAL A 212 -33.90 -4.43 12.49
N VAL A 213 -33.07 -3.92 13.40
CA VAL A 213 -33.42 -3.69 14.82
C VAL A 213 -34.52 -2.63 14.95
N ARG A 214 -34.52 -1.58 14.14
CA ARG A 214 -35.61 -0.60 14.08
C ARG A 214 -36.91 -1.22 13.57
N ALA A 215 -36.82 -2.12 12.58
CA ALA A 215 -37.99 -2.81 12.05
C ALA A 215 -38.54 -3.90 12.99
N VAL A 216 -37.66 -4.52 13.79
CA VAL A 216 -38.01 -5.65 14.69
C VAL A 216 -37.24 -5.54 16.01
N PRO A 217 -37.68 -4.68 16.95
CA PRO A 217 -36.92 -4.30 18.17
C PRO A 217 -36.56 -5.45 19.10
N TRP A 218 -37.35 -6.51 19.17
CA TRP A 218 -37.07 -7.70 20.00
C TRP A 218 -35.86 -8.51 19.52
N LEU A 219 -35.39 -8.31 18.28
CA LEU A 219 -34.15 -8.92 17.76
C LEU A 219 -32.88 -8.21 18.25
N ALA A 220 -32.98 -7.04 18.89
CA ALA A 220 -31.82 -6.26 19.30
C ALA A 220 -30.78 -7.06 20.13
N PRO A 221 -31.16 -7.84 21.18
CA PRO A 221 -30.20 -8.63 21.93
C PRO A 221 -29.52 -9.71 21.11
N ILE A 222 -30.29 -10.40 20.24
CA ILE A 222 -29.78 -11.48 19.38
C ILE A 222 -28.86 -10.91 18.31
N ALA A 223 -29.26 -9.81 17.67
CA ALA A 223 -28.44 -9.10 16.67
C ALA A 223 -27.15 -8.55 17.31
N GLY A 224 -27.20 -8.09 18.55
CA GLY A 224 -26.04 -7.68 19.33
C GLY A 224 -25.04 -8.80 19.59
N ALA A 225 -25.53 -9.94 20.09
CA ALA A 225 -24.73 -11.12 20.37
C ALA A 225 -24.12 -11.72 19.07
N ALA A 226 -24.93 -11.86 18.02
CA ALA A 226 -24.47 -12.35 16.73
C ALA A 226 -23.39 -11.43 16.13
N SER A 227 -23.59 -10.11 16.18
CA SER A 227 -22.61 -9.12 15.68
C SER A 227 -21.30 -9.19 16.45
N SER A 228 -21.34 -9.39 17.78
CA SER A 228 -20.14 -9.51 18.59
C SER A 228 -19.36 -10.79 18.30
N LEU A 229 -20.05 -11.92 18.07
CA LEU A 229 -19.44 -13.19 17.67
C LEU A 229 -18.79 -13.09 16.30
N VAL A 230 -19.49 -12.53 15.30
CA VAL A 230 -18.93 -12.28 13.97
C VAL A 230 -17.72 -11.36 14.02
N ALA A 231 -17.78 -10.26 14.77
CA ALA A 231 -16.64 -9.36 14.93
C ALA A 231 -15.43 -10.03 15.59
N ARG A 232 -15.65 -10.90 16.60
CA ARG A 232 -14.59 -11.69 17.22
C ARG A 232 -14.00 -12.73 16.27
N ALA A 233 -14.83 -13.41 15.48
CA ALA A 233 -14.39 -14.38 14.49
C ALA A 233 -13.57 -13.71 13.36
N ASP A 234 -14.04 -12.56 12.86
CA ASP A 234 -13.31 -11.75 11.89
C ASP A 234 -11.97 -11.26 12.44
N GLU A 235 -11.92 -10.83 13.71
CA GLU A 235 -10.68 -10.40 14.34
C GLU A 235 -9.72 -11.58 14.56
N ALA A 236 -10.23 -12.73 15.01
CA ALA A 236 -9.42 -13.94 15.15
C ALA A 236 -8.86 -14.40 13.78
N LYS A 237 -9.69 -14.34 12.73
CA LYS A 237 -9.26 -14.62 11.36
C LYS A 237 -8.17 -13.64 10.90
N ARG A 238 -8.37 -12.33 11.08
CA ARG A 238 -7.36 -11.33 10.72
C ARG A 238 -6.04 -11.52 11.46
N ARG A 239 -6.08 -11.89 12.76
CA ARG A 239 -4.88 -12.22 13.55
C ARG A 239 -4.18 -13.46 13.02
N TRP A 240 -4.94 -14.49 12.66
CA TRP A 240 -4.43 -15.73 12.08
C TRP A 240 -3.81 -15.49 10.70
N ASP A 241 -4.51 -14.78 9.81
CA ASP A 241 -4.01 -14.44 8.47
C ASP A 241 -2.69 -13.66 8.58
N ARG A 242 -2.62 -12.64 9.46
CA ARG A 242 -1.38 -11.90 9.71
C ARG A 242 -0.28 -12.77 10.32
N TRP A 243 -0.64 -13.69 11.21
CA TRP A 243 0.34 -14.59 11.84
C TRP A 243 1.00 -15.50 10.81
N ILE A 244 0.25 -15.96 9.80
CA ILE A 244 0.78 -16.76 8.69
C ILE A 244 1.54 -15.88 7.70
N GLU A 245 0.92 -14.78 7.24
CA GLU A 245 1.47 -13.88 6.21
C GLU A 245 2.84 -13.30 6.60
N TYR A 246 3.04 -13.05 7.90
CA TYR A 246 4.29 -12.51 8.42
C TYR A 246 5.08 -13.55 9.23
N SER A 247 5.06 -14.78 8.79
CA SER A 247 5.77 -15.90 9.42
C SER A 247 7.30 -15.70 9.33
N PRO A 248 8.02 -15.81 10.47
CA PRO A 248 9.48 -15.81 10.47
C PRO A 248 10.10 -16.96 9.65
N ILE A 249 9.40 -18.09 9.53
CA ILE A 249 9.83 -19.22 8.69
C ILE A 249 9.80 -18.80 7.22
N GLU A 250 8.72 -18.16 6.77
CA GLU A 250 8.61 -17.67 5.40
C GLU A 250 9.65 -16.59 5.12
N ALA A 251 9.84 -15.65 6.03
CA ALA A 251 10.88 -14.63 5.94
C ALA A 251 12.28 -15.24 5.82
N ALA A 252 12.61 -16.23 6.67
CA ALA A 252 13.88 -16.92 6.64
C ALA A 252 14.07 -17.73 5.35
N SER A 253 13.02 -18.43 4.89
CA SER A 253 13.07 -19.19 3.64
C SER A 253 13.26 -18.29 2.42
N THR A 254 12.59 -17.15 2.38
CA THR A 254 12.77 -16.13 1.32
C THR A 254 14.18 -15.58 1.33
N LYS A 255 14.71 -15.24 2.50
CA LYS A 255 16.08 -14.72 2.65
C LYS A 255 17.13 -15.75 2.24
N LEU A 256 16.93 -17.02 2.64
CA LEU A 256 17.82 -18.13 2.26
C LEU A 256 17.75 -18.41 0.76
N SER A 257 16.54 -18.44 0.18
CA SER A 257 16.31 -18.62 -1.25
C SER A 257 17.05 -17.55 -2.06
N ARG A 258 16.97 -16.28 -1.67
CA ARG A 258 17.73 -15.21 -2.33
C ARG A 258 19.24 -15.44 -2.29
N ARG A 259 19.77 -15.83 -1.14
CA ARG A 259 21.21 -16.14 -1.01
C ARG A 259 21.65 -17.30 -1.90
N LEU A 260 20.85 -18.38 -1.92
CA LEU A 260 21.17 -19.58 -2.72
C LEU A 260 21.00 -19.34 -4.23
N SER A 261 20.08 -18.47 -4.62
CA SER A 261 19.81 -18.10 -6.01
C SER A 261 20.52 -16.82 -6.48
N ASN A 262 21.63 -16.48 -5.85
CA ASN A 262 22.43 -15.29 -6.19
C ASN A 262 21.60 -13.99 -6.13
N ASP A 263 20.92 -13.78 -4.99
CA ASP A 263 20.02 -12.67 -4.70
C ASP A 263 18.72 -12.60 -5.52
N ARG A 264 18.35 -13.68 -6.21
CA ARG A 264 17.02 -13.80 -6.80
C ARG A 264 16.05 -14.47 -5.84
N VAL A 265 14.78 -14.19 -6.00
CA VAL A 265 13.68 -14.91 -5.31
C VAL A 265 13.16 -15.99 -6.26
N LEU A 266 12.61 -17.07 -5.73
CA LEU A 266 11.88 -18.01 -6.58
C LEU A 266 10.72 -17.27 -7.25
N PRO A 267 10.45 -17.55 -8.57
CA PRO A 267 9.38 -16.88 -9.28
C PRO A 267 8.06 -17.01 -8.51
N ASN A 268 7.51 -15.89 -8.08
CA ASN A 268 6.19 -15.82 -7.50
C ASN A 268 5.18 -15.33 -8.57
N GLU A 269 3.91 -15.40 -8.25
CA GLU A 269 2.85 -14.95 -9.17
C GLU A 269 2.95 -13.45 -9.51
N TYR A 270 3.57 -12.65 -8.64
CA TYR A 270 3.76 -11.20 -8.85
C TYR A 270 4.82 -10.90 -9.90
N ALA A 271 5.81 -11.79 -10.10
CA ALA A 271 6.79 -11.66 -11.19
C ALA A 271 6.13 -11.81 -12.57
N ARG A 272 5.03 -12.57 -12.64
CA ARG A 272 4.22 -12.69 -13.85
C ARG A 272 3.38 -11.42 -14.01
N GLY A 273 3.82 -10.50 -14.87
CA GLY A 273 3.11 -9.26 -15.18
C GLY A 273 3.83 -7.99 -14.73
N SER A 274 4.98 -8.08 -14.04
CA SER A 274 5.87 -6.94 -13.89
C SER A 274 6.46 -6.56 -15.26
N ARG A 275 6.83 -5.29 -15.42
CA ARG A 275 7.40 -4.75 -16.65
C ARG A 275 8.72 -4.05 -16.35
N THR A 276 9.58 -3.99 -17.35
CA THR A 276 10.81 -3.21 -17.28
C THR A 276 10.78 -2.12 -18.34
N LEU A 277 10.94 -0.88 -17.94
CA LEU A 277 11.20 0.24 -18.82
C LEU A 277 12.71 0.49 -18.87
N THR A 278 13.21 0.93 -20.01
CA THR A 278 14.63 1.30 -20.15
C THR A 278 14.73 2.82 -20.08
N LEU A 279 15.51 3.32 -19.12
CA LEU A 279 15.82 4.74 -18.98
C LEU A 279 16.77 5.21 -20.10
N PRO A 280 16.87 6.53 -20.37
CA PRO A 280 17.77 7.06 -21.39
C PRO A 280 19.24 6.68 -21.20
N ASP A 281 19.68 6.44 -19.97
CA ASP A 281 21.04 5.98 -19.62
C ASP A 281 21.23 4.47 -19.72
N GLY A 282 20.25 3.75 -20.25
CA GLY A 282 20.25 2.29 -20.41
C GLY A 282 19.91 1.48 -19.14
N ARG A 283 19.74 2.12 -17.99
CA ARG A 283 19.39 1.43 -16.74
C ARG A 283 17.92 1.00 -16.73
N PRO A 284 17.58 -0.12 -16.09
CA PRO A 284 16.20 -0.57 -15.97
C PRO A 284 15.43 0.23 -14.88
N MET A 285 14.14 0.40 -15.11
CA MET A 285 13.13 0.77 -14.12
C MET A 285 12.11 -0.36 -14.07
N TYR A 286 12.01 -1.05 -12.93
CA TYR A 286 11.10 -2.19 -12.76
C TYR A 286 9.73 -1.72 -12.33
N ILE A 287 8.70 -1.97 -13.14
CA ILE A 287 7.30 -1.61 -12.88
C ILE A 287 6.58 -2.84 -12.32
N ARG A 288 5.99 -2.71 -11.16
CA ARG A 288 5.24 -3.77 -10.49
C ARG A 288 3.88 -3.97 -11.17
N ARG A 289 3.35 -5.20 -11.09
CA ARG A 289 2.06 -5.54 -11.66
C ARG A 289 0.93 -4.61 -11.19
N TYR A 290 0.86 -4.26 -9.92
CA TYR A 290 -0.23 -3.41 -9.44
C TYR A 290 -0.13 -1.95 -9.90
N GLU A 291 1.07 -1.45 -10.27
CA GLU A 291 1.21 -0.14 -10.92
C GLU A 291 0.58 -0.14 -12.32
N LEU A 292 0.51 -1.30 -12.97
CA LEU A 292 -0.19 -1.48 -14.26
C LEU A 292 -1.72 -1.63 -14.06
N GLY A 293 -2.14 -1.98 -12.85
CA GLY A 293 -3.53 -2.26 -12.54
C GLY A 293 -4.54 -1.19 -12.94
N PRO A 294 -4.29 0.12 -12.76
CA PRO A 294 -5.18 1.18 -13.23
C PRO A 294 -5.38 1.15 -14.75
N ILE A 295 -4.32 0.84 -15.50
CA ILE A 295 -4.35 0.75 -16.97
C ILE A 295 -5.07 -0.51 -17.41
N GLU A 296 -4.74 -1.67 -16.80
CA GLU A 296 -5.33 -2.97 -17.11
C GLU A 296 -6.84 -3.02 -16.77
N ARG A 297 -7.25 -2.32 -15.72
CA ARG A 297 -8.67 -2.17 -15.32
C ARG A 297 -9.38 -1.02 -16.00
N GLU A 298 -8.75 -0.41 -17.01
CA GLU A 298 -9.30 0.68 -17.80
C GLU A 298 -9.82 1.86 -16.96
N ARG A 299 -9.11 2.19 -15.87
CA ARG A 299 -9.48 3.35 -15.04
C ARG A 299 -9.60 4.61 -15.90
N SER A 300 -10.68 5.35 -15.70
CA SER A 300 -11.05 6.46 -16.57
C SER A 300 -11.82 7.53 -15.77
N PRO A 301 -12.10 8.69 -16.37
CA PRO A 301 -12.95 9.71 -15.76
C PRO A 301 -14.34 9.20 -15.31
N ALA A 302 -14.83 8.09 -15.85
CA ALA A 302 -16.09 7.47 -15.41
C ALA A 302 -16.04 6.94 -13.96
N ASP A 303 -14.85 6.68 -13.43
CA ASP A 303 -14.65 6.25 -12.03
C ASP A 303 -14.69 7.41 -11.03
N VAL A 304 -14.56 8.66 -11.51
CA VAL A 304 -14.46 9.87 -10.67
C VAL A 304 -15.62 10.01 -9.70
N PRO A 305 -16.90 9.85 -10.09
CA PRO A 305 -18.03 10.04 -9.16
C PRO A 305 -17.93 9.12 -7.93
N LYS A 306 -17.53 7.87 -8.12
CA LYS A 306 -17.38 6.90 -7.03
C LYS A 306 -16.28 7.30 -6.05
N VAL A 307 -15.13 7.71 -6.58
CA VAL A 307 -13.97 8.08 -5.75
C VAL A 307 -14.19 9.42 -5.08
N ALA A 308 -14.77 10.40 -5.78
CA ALA A 308 -15.15 11.68 -5.20
C ALA A 308 -16.18 11.50 -4.06
N ALA A 309 -17.20 10.66 -4.24
CA ALA A 309 -18.15 10.34 -3.18
C ALA A 309 -17.48 9.75 -1.94
N TYR A 310 -16.50 8.86 -2.11
CA TYR A 310 -15.72 8.31 -1.01
C TYR A 310 -14.93 9.39 -0.25
N LEU A 311 -14.24 10.27 -0.97
CA LEU A 311 -13.43 11.33 -0.36
C LEU A 311 -14.32 12.40 0.29
N THR A 312 -15.47 12.72 -0.32
CA THR A 312 -16.49 13.59 0.28
C THR A 312 -17.06 13.02 1.58
N TRP A 313 -17.35 11.73 1.60
CA TRP A 313 -17.80 11.05 2.81
C TRP A 313 -16.74 11.15 3.94
N TRP A 314 -15.44 11.02 3.60
CA TRP A 314 -14.37 11.22 4.59
C TRP A 314 -14.25 12.67 5.03
N ARG A 315 -14.35 13.63 4.10
CA ARG A 315 -14.41 15.07 4.45
C ARG A 315 -15.51 15.34 5.47
N ASP A 316 -16.73 14.89 5.19
CA ASP A 316 -17.88 15.12 6.05
C ASP A 316 -17.71 14.45 7.42
N SER A 317 -17.17 13.24 7.44
CA SER A 317 -16.82 12.50 8.66
C SER A 317 -15.78 13.24 9.51
N LEU A 318 -14.76 13.82 8.90
CA LEU A 318 -13.73 14.61 9.59
C LEU A 318 -14.24 15.99 9.99
N ALA A 319 -15.03 16.65 9.13
CA ALA A 319 -15.67 17.94 9.45
C ALA A 319 -16.60 17.84 10.66
N ALA A 320 -17.35 16.73 10.80
CA ALA A 320 -18.14 16.46 12.01
C ALA A 320 -17.30 16.37 13.30
N ARG A 321 -15.98 16.19 13.18
CA ARG A 321 -14.99 16.17 14.26
C ARG A 321 -14.21 17.50 14.38
N GLY A 322 -14.58 18.52 13.60
CA GLY A 322 -13.92 19.83 13.55
C GLY A 322 -12.55 19.80 12.85
N ILE A 323 -12.35 18.87 11.91
CA ILE A 323 -11.09 18.68 11.19
C ILE A 323 -11.32 19.01 9.71
N ALA A 324 -10.59 20.00 9.17
CA ALA A 324 -10.58 20.32 7.75
C ALA A 324 -9.89 19.21 6.95
N THR A 325 -10.31 18.98 5.71
CA THR A 325 -9.76 17.89 4.88
C THR A 325 -9.10 18.42 3.62
N HIS A 326 -7.85 18.01 3.42
CA HIS A 326 -7.10 18.17 2.17
C HIS A 326 -6.81 16.79 1.58
N VAL A 327 -6.76 16.69 0.25
CA VAL A 327 -6.50 15.44 -0.45
C VAL A 327 -5.23 15.58 -1.29
N LEU A 328 -4.29 14.66 -1.09
CA LEU A 328 -3.10 14.51 -1.92
C LEU A 328 -3.31 13.36 -2.90
N LEU A 329 -3.37 13.66 -4.20
CA LEU A 329 -3.47 12.67 -5.27
C LEU A 329 -2.07 12.20 -5.65
N VAL A 330 -1.77 10.93 -5.40
CA VAL A 330 -0.44 10.33 -5.57
C VAL A 330 -0.43 9.44 -6.81
N PRO A 331 0.34 9.78 -7.87
CA PRO A 331 0.47 8.96 -9.06
C PRO A 331 1.44 7.81 -8.84
N SER A 332 1.38 6.77 -9.68
CA SER A 332 2.47 5.83 -9.84
C SER A 332 3.59 6.42 -10.70
N ARG A 333 4.80 5.92 -10.54
CA ARG A 333 5.92 6.31 -11.42
C ARG A 333 5.68 5.90 -12.88
N TYR A 334 4.86 4.85 -13.12
CA TYR A 334 4.52 4.44 -14.47
C TYR A 334 3.64 5.48 -15.17
N THR A 335 2.69 6.09 -14.47
CA THR A 335 1.87 7.18 -15.00
C THR A 335 2.70 8.46 -15.21
N VAL A 336 3.74 8.67 -14.38
CA VAL A 336 4.64 9.83 -14.51
C VAL A 336 5.62 9.69 -15.68
N TYR A 337 6.38 8.59 -15.74
CA TYR A 337 7.46 8.42 -16.72
C TYR A 337 7.06 7.63 -17.96
N GLY A 338 6.01 6.83 -17.87
CA GLY A 338 5.51 6.01 -18.98
C GLY A 338 5.24 6.79 -20.27
N PRO A 339 4.64 8.01 -20.24
CA PRO A 339 4.44 8.80 -21.44
C PRO A 339 5.72 9.08 -22.25
N LEU A 340 6.88 9.07 -21.58
CA LEU A 340 8.19 9.36 -22.17
C LEU A 340 9.00 8.11 -22.51
N LEU A 341 8.71 6.99 -21.88
CA LEU A 341 9.50 5.74 -21.97
C LEU A 341 8.77 4.60 -22.67
N GLU A 342 7.44 4.57 -22.61
CA GLU A 342 6.61 3.51 -23.20
C GLU A 342 6.59 3.65 -24.73
N ARG A 343 6.51 2.51 -25.41
CA ARG A 343 6.47 2.43 -26.88
C ARG A 343 5.18 1.79 -27.42
N GLU A 344 4.46 1.05 -26.58
CA GLU A 344 3.24 0.38 -26.98
C GLU A 344 2.05 1.37 -27.02
N PRO A 345 1.40 1.59 -28.18
CA PRO A 345 0.32 2.60 -28.32
C PRO A 345 -0.86 2.37 -27.38
N GLU A 346 -1.25 1.10 -27.15
CA GLU A 346 -2.35 0.76 -26.26
C GLU A 346 -2.05 1.15 -24.80
N ARG A 347 -0.81 0.96 -24.37
CA ARG A 347 -0.37 1.35 -23.03
C ARG A 347 -0.27 2.85 -22.88
N LEU A 348 0.23 3.55 -23.90
CA LEU A 348 0.24 5.02 -23.92
C LEU A 348 -1.18 5.58 -23.81
N ALA A 349 -2.14 5.00 -24.55
CA ALA A 349 -3.55 5.36 -24.43
C ALA A 349 -4.09 5.08 -23.02
N GLY A 350 -3.71 3.94 -22.42
CA GLY A 350 -4.06 3.58 -21.04
C GLY A 350 -3.52 4.57 -20.01
N ILE A 351 -2.25 4.95 -20.14
CA ILE A 351 -1.61 5.96 -19.28
C ILE A 351 -2.34 7.30 -19.42
N GLY A 352 -2.69 7.71 -20.65
CA GLY A 352 -3.46 8.92 -20.90
C GLY A 352 -4.84 8.91 -20.23
N ARG A 353 -5.55 7.78 -20.24
CA ARG A 353 -6.85 7.64 -19.52
C ARG A 353 -6.68 7.80 -18.00
N VAL A 354 -5.65 7.18 -17.42
CA VAL A 354 -5.37 7.30 -15.98
C VAL A 354 -4.99 8.74 -15.62
N ALA A 355 -4.19 9.41 -16.43
CA ALA A 355 -3.87 10.82 -16.24
C ALA A 355 -5.13 11.70 -16.26
N ALA A 356 -5.99 11.51 -17.27
CA ALA A 356 -7.27 12.23 -17.37
C ALA A 356 -8.20 11.94 -16.18
N TYR A 357 -8.19 10.71 -15.65
CA TYR A 357 -8.92 10.36 -14.43
C TYR A 357 -8.42 11.19 -13.23
N ILE A 358 -7.10 11.28 -13.00
CA ILE A 358 -6.54 12.02 -11.86
C ILE A 358 -6.89 13.51 -11.97
N ASP A 359 -6.72 14.10 -13.16
CA ASP A 359 -7.04 15.52 -13.39
C ASP A 359 -8.54 15.81 -13.23
N SER A 360 -9.42 14.89 -13.69
CA SER A 360 -10.87 15.00 -13.50
C SER A 360 -11.27 14.83 -12.03
N LEU A 361 -10.59 13.97 -11.28
CA LEU A 361 -10.84 13.79 -9.85
C LEU A 361 -10.42 15.05 -9.07
N ASP A 362 -9.27 15.64 -9.39
CA ASP A 362 -8.82 16.91 -8.81
C ASP A 362 -9.87 18.00 -9.02
N ALA A 363 -10.32 18.20 -10.26
CA ALA A 363 -11.35 19.17 -10.57
C ALA A 363 -12.69 18.93 -9.84
N ALA A 364 -13.12 17.65 -9.75
CA ALA A 364 -14.35 17.29 -9.07
C ALA A 364 -14.29 17.55 -7.54
N LEU A 365 -13.14 17.29 -6.92
CA LEU A 365 -12.94 17.53 -5.48
C LEU A 365 -12.90 19.04 -5.18
N ARG A 366 -12.19 19.83 -5.99
CA ARG A 366 -12.18 21.29 -5.86
C ARG A 366 -13.57 21.89 -6.01
N ALA A 367 -14.36 21.41 -6.97
CA ALA A 367 -15.75 21.84 -7.15
C ALA A 367 -16.63 21.54 -5.94
N GLN A 368 -16.23 20.61 -5.07
CA GLN A 368 -16.90 20.26 -3.82
C GLN A 368 -16.28 20.98 -2.60
N GLY A 369 -15.37 21.94 -2.80
CA GLY A 369 -14.71 22.69 -1.73
C GLY A 369 -13.65 21.88 -0.97
N ILE A 370 -13.14 20.78 -1.56
CA ILE A 370 -12.04 20.00 -0.97
C ILE A 370 -10.72 20.52 -1.51
N GLY A 371 -9.84 21.00 -0.63
CA GLY A 371 -8.47 21.37 -1.01
C GLY A 371 -7.72 20.16 -1.56
N THR A 372 -7.18 20.27 -2.78
CA THR A 372 -6.45 19.17 -3.41
C THR A 372 -5.05 19.56 -3.82
N ILE A 373 -4.11 18.64 -3.64
CA ILE A 373 -2.75 18.71 -4.15
C ILE A 373 -2.58 17.58 -5.19
N ASN A 374 -2.42 17.96 -6.46
CA ASN A 374 -2.25 17.01 -7.54
C ASN A 374 -0.76 16.73 -7.79
N ALA A 375 -0.20 15.72 -7.10
CA ALA A 375 1.20 15.35 -7.26
C ALA A 375 1.52 14.81 -8.67
N HIS A 376 0.53 14.29 -9.41
CA HIS A 376 0.72 13.89 -10.79
C HIS A 376 1.16 15.07 -11.69
N THR A 377 0.48 16.21 -11.57
CA THR A 377 0.86 17.42 -12.30
C THR A 377 2.27 17.91 -11.91
N ILE A 378 2.60 17.86 -10.60
CA ILE A 378 3.91 18.26 -10.07
C ILE A 378 5.02 17.41 -10.69
N PHE A 379 4.88 16.08 -10.65
CA PHE A 379 5.90 15.16 -11.18
C PHE A 379 6.00 15.20 -12.70
N ARG A 380 4.87 15.28 -13.43
CA ARG A 380 4.88 15.33 -14.89
C ARG A 380 5.64 16.53 -15.46
N ARG A 381 5.53 17.69 -14.83
CA ARG A 381 6.27 18.89 -15.25
C ARG A 381 7.78 18.69 -15.22
N ARG A 382 8.27 17.79 -14.37
CA ARG A 382 9.70 17.51 -14.16
C ARG A 382 10.20 16.27 -14.87
N ALA A 383 9.31 15.36 -15.24
CA ALA A 383 9.67 14.01 -15.70
C ALA A 383 10.70 13.99 -16.84
N ALA A 384 10.57 14.87 -17.83
CA ALA A 384 11.51 14.94 -18.95
C ALA A 384 12.93 15.37 -18.50
N GLU A 385 13.02 16.36 -17.61
CA GLU A 385 14.28 16.83 -17.04
C GLU A 385 14.90 15.79 -16.12
N GLU A 386 14.09 15.14 -15.30
CA GLU A 386 14.52 14.06 -14.41
C GLU A 386 15.11 12.86 -15.20
N LEU A 387 14.47 12.50 -16.31
CA LEU A 387 14.98 11.46 -17.20
C LEU A 387 16.30 11.87 -17.88
N ARG A 388 16.43 13.15 -18.25
CA ARG A 388 17.65 13.67 -18.86
C ARG A 388 18.82 13.73 -17.90
N THR A 389 18.58 14.10 -16.63
CA THR A 389 19.61 14.24 -15.60
C THR A 389 19.87 12.97 -14.79
N GLY A 390 18.94 12.01 -14.82
CA GLY A 390 18.95 10.82 -13.97
C GLY A 390 18.54 11.08 -12.51
N ALA A 391 18.15 12.30 -12.15
CA ALA A 391 17.70 12.71 -10.80
C ALA A 391 16.19 12.48 -10.65
N LEU A 392 15.78 11.21 -10.62
CA LEU A 392 14.37 10.81 -10.55
C LEU A 392 13.73 11.16 -9.21
N SER A 393 12.42 11.44 -9.20
CA SER A 393 11.60 11.59 -8.00
C SER A 393 11.13 10.26 -7.41
N PHE A 394 11.28 9.16 -8.13
CA PHE A 394 10.96 7.81 -7.68
C PHE A 394 12.20 6.92 -7.74
N TYR A 395 12.23 5.89 -6.89
CA TYR A 395 13.25 4.86 -7.01
C TYR A 395 13.05 4.03 -8.29
N ARG A 396 14.13 3.58 -8.91
CA ARG A 396 14.07 2.69 -10.10
C ARG A 396 13.66 1.27 -9.75
N GLU A 397 14.07 0.82 -8.58
CA GLU A 397 13.97 -0.56 -8.08
C GLU A 397 12.91 -0.73 -7.00
N ASP A 398 12.15 0.34 -6.76
CA ASP A 398 11.05 0.37 -5.81
C ASP A 398 9.93 1.27 -6.36
N ASN A 399 8.68 0.96 -6.09
CA ASN A 399 7.56 1.75 -6.62
C ASN A 399 7.35 3.08 -5.91
N HIS A 400 7.99 3.29 -4.76
CA HIS A 400 7.80 4.49 -3.96
C HIS A 400 8.59 5.68 -4.51
N TRP A 401 8.11 6.88 -4.19
CA TRP A 401 8.90 8.09 -4.31
C TRP A 401 10.17 8.00 -3.43
N ASN A 402 11.20 8.67 -3.85
CA ASN A 402 12.43 8.81 -3.09
C ASN A 402 12.39 10.12 -2.24
N PRO A 403 13.39 10.39 -1.39
CA PRO A 403 13.41 11.61 -0.57
C PRO A 403 13.26 12.90 -1.38
N GLY A 404 13.82 12.98 -2.59
CA GLY A 404 13.68 14.13 -3.48
C GLY A 404 12.25 14.34 -3.96
N GLY A 405 11.56 13.25 -4.30
CA GLY A 405 10.13 13.27 -4.66
C GLY A 405 9.25 13.67 -3.48
N VAL A 406 9.56 13.14 -2.30
CA VAL A 406 8.86 13.53 -1.06
C VAL A 406 9.03 15.02 -0.76
N ASP A 407 10.25 15.55 -0.85
CA ASP A 407 10.53 16.97 -0.60
C ASP A 407 9.80 17.89 -1.58
N LEU A 408 9.67 17.46 -2.83
CA LEU A 408 8.93 18.20 -3.85
C LEU A 408 7.45 18.29 -3.49
N VAL A 409 6.83 17.18 -3.10
CA VAL A 409 5.42 17.14 -2.70
C VAL A 409 5.20 17.84 -1.37
N ALA A 410 6.11 17.68 -0.40
CA ALA A 410 6.00 18.31 0.91
C ALA A 410 5.90 19.84 0.84
N ARG A 411 6.62 20.49 -0.09
CA ARG A 411 6.51 21.95 -0.32
C ARG A 411 5.11 22.32 -0.80
N ALA A 412 4.59 21.64 -1.82
CA ALA A 412 3.25 21.91 -2.32
C ALA A 412 2.15 21.66 -1.27
N VAL A 413 2.33 20.64 -0.43
CA VAL A 413 1.43 20.39 0.72
C VAL A 413 1.56 21.49 1.76
N ALA A 414 2.78 21.94 2.08
CA ALA A 414 3.03 23.03 3.02
C ALA A 414 2.37 24.32 2.57
N ASP A 415 2.48 24.66 1.28
CA ASP A 415 1.83 25.84 0.69
C ASP A 415 0.30 25.73 0.76
N SER A 416 -0.27 24.56 0.46
CA SER A 416 -1.71 24.31 0.57
C SER A 416 -2.24 24.36 2.00
N LEU A 417 -1.41 24.02 3.00
CA LEU A 417 -1.76 24.01 4.41
C LEU A 417 -1.34 25.29 5.15
N ALA A 418 -0.79 26.29 4.45
CA ALA A 418 -0.28 27.52 5.10
C ALA A 418 -1.38 28.23 5.90
N ALA A 419 -2.60 28.32 5.36
CA ALA A 419 -3.75 28.88 6.06
C ALA A 419 -4.09 28.14 7.37
N CYS A 420 -3.78 26.86 7.47
CA CYS A 420 -3.98 26.06 8.68
C CYS A 420 -3.01 26.43 9.82
N ARG A 421 -1.87 27.05 9.49
CA ARG A 421 -0.88 27.45 10.49
C ARG A 421 -1.33 28.71 11.26
N ASP A 422 -1.82 29.71 10.53
CA ASP A 422 -2.01 31.08 11.02
C ASP A 422 -3.50 31.42 11.30
N GLY A 423 -4.44 30.61 10.73
CA GLY A 423 -5.88 30.84 10.77
C GLY A 423 -6.66 29.93 11.73
N GLY A 424 -7.93 30.29 11.94
CA GLY A 424 -8.89 29.44 12.65
C GLY A 424 -9.32 28.22 11.83
N PRO A 425 -10.09 27.27 12.40
CA PRO A 425 -10.54 26.06 11.69
C PRO A 425 -11.34 26.33 10.41
N THR A 426 -11.98 27.48 10.29
CA THR A 426 -12.73 27.93 9.11
C THR A 426 -11.82 28.35 7.96
N GLU A 427 -10.67 28.94 8.24
CA GLU A 427 -9.70 29.37 7.21
C GLU A 427 -8.87 28.21 6.65
N CYS A 428 -8.72 27.15 7.43
CA CYS A 428 -8.00 25.94 7.03
C CYS A 428 -8.72 25.14 5.93
N GLY A 429 -10.00 25.38 5.69
CA GLY A 429 -10.81 24.66 4.69
C GLY A 429 -10.98 25.39 3.36
N GLU A 430 -10.61 26.67 3.26
CA GLU A 430 -10.73 27.42 2.01
C GLU A 430 -9.49 27.20 1.13
N PRO A 431 -9.66 26.72 -0.13
CA PRO A 431 -8.54 26.63 -1.05
C PRO A 431 -8.05 28.04 -1.38
N ASN A 432 -6.77 28.29 -1.17
CA ASN A 432 -6.10 29.50 -1.64
C ASN A 432 -6.17 29.52 -3.19
N VAL A 433 -7.15 30.23 -3.74
CA VAL A 433 -7.36 30.41 -5.17
C VAL A 433 -6.47 31.58 -5.64
N GLU A 434 -5.18 31.53 -5.39
CA GLU A 434 -4.24 32.35 -6.14
C GLU A 434 -3.74 31.56 -7.34
N GLU A 435 -4.01 32.10 -8.53
CA GLU A 435 -3.65 31.61 -9.84
C GLU A 435 -2.16 31.20 -9.89
N GLN A 436 -1.90 29.90 -10.10
CA GLN A 436 -0.57 29.40 -10.52
C GLN A 436 -0.63 28.79 -11.92
#